data_454af9064dbf97fd2669e27399382685
#
_entry.id   454af9064dbf97fd2669e27399382685
#
_cell.length_a   1.000
_cell.length_b   1.000
_cell.length_c   1.000
_cell.angle_alpha   90.00
_cell.angle_beta   90.00
_cell.angle_gamma   90.00
#
_symmetry.space_group_name_H-M   'P 1'
#
loop_
_entity.id
_entity.type
_entity.pdbx_description
1 polymer ?
#
loop_
_entity_poly.entity_id
_entity_poly.type
_entity_poly.pdbx_seq_one_letter_code
_entity_poly.pdbx_strand_id
1 'polypeptide(L)'
;FKVEANVGRPQVAYRETIRKQVEQEAKFIRQTGGRGQYGHVYIRIEPQEPGMGYEFINEIKGGVIPKEFIPAVDKGIQGQMANGVITGFPVVDVKATLYDGSFHDVDSSEVAFRVAGSMAFKEGALKANPVLLEPVMKVEVVTPEDYMGDVNGDLNRRRGILQGMDNSPAGKIIRAEVPLAEMFGYATHLRSMTQGRATYTMEFEKYSEAPKKQAEALSVTGN
;
A
#
# COMPACT_ATOMS: atom_id res chain seq x y z
N PHE A 1 -3.38 -24.90 -22.18
CA PHE A 1 -2.44 -23.78 -22.05
C PHE A 1 -2.33 -23.35 -20.59
N LYS A 2 -1.11 -23.29 -20.07
CA LYS A 2 -0.83 -22.83 -18.71
C LYS A 2 -1.28 -21.39 -18.46
N VAL A 3 -1.42 -20.61 -19.52
CA VAL A 3 -1.90 -19.23 -19.46
C VAL A 3 -3.37 -19.14 -19.05
N GLU A 4 -4.17 -20.13 -19.38
CA GLU A 4 -5.60 -20.17 -19.07
C GLU A 4 -5.88 -20.24 -17.57
N ALA A 5 -5.01 -20.87 -16.79
CA ALA A 5 -5.17 -20.99 -15.35
C ALA A 5 -5.09 -19.65 -14.61
N ASN A 6 -4.47 -18.62 -15.23
CA ASN A 6 -4.27 -17.31 -14.62
C ASN A 6 -5.16 -16.22 -15.19
N VAL A 7 -5.92 -16.51 -16.25
CA VAL A 7 -6.72 -15.51 -16.97
C VAL A 7 -7.96 -15.07 -16.17
N GLY A 8 -8.46 -15.91 -15.28
CA GLY A 8 -9.69 -15.62 -14.54
C GLY A 8 -9.54 -14.73 -13.30
N ARG A 9 -8.31 -14.42 -12.88
CA ARG A 9 -8.06 -13.65 -11.64
C ARG A 9 -7.10 -12.50 -11.90
N PRO A 10 -7.62 -11.28 -12.17
CA PRO A 10 -6.77 -10.10 -12.21
C PRO A 10 -6.07 -9.93 -10.86
N GLN A 11 -4.82 -9.53 -10.90
CA GLN A 11 -4.09 -9.24 -9.67
C GLN A 11 -4.64 -7.98 -9.02
N VAL A 12 -4.84 -8.04 -7.70
CA VAL A 12 -5.26 -6.89 -6.92
C VAL A 12 -4.04 -6.04 -6.60
N ALA A 13 -4.13 -4.74 -6.86
CA ALA A 13 -3.05 -3.80 -6.58
C ALA A 13 -3.12 -3.35 -5.12
N TYR A 14 -2.63 -4.18 -4.21
CA TYR A 14 -2.52 -3.83 -2.80
C TYR A 14 -1.44 -2.76 -2.57
N ARG A 15 -1.51 -2.12 -1.40
CA ARG A 15 -0.51 -1.17 -0.90
C ARG A 15 -0.29 -1.43 0.58
N GLU A 16 0.79 -0.88 1.10
CA GLU A 16 1.05 -0.84 2.54
C GLU A 16 1.07 0.61 3.00
N THR A 17 0.86 0.82 4.29
CA THR A 17 1.09 2.12 4.92
C THR A 17 1.40 1.92 6.40
N ILE A 18 1.76 2.99 7.07
CA ILE A 18 2.03 2.99 8.50
C ILE A 18 0.92 3.76 9.24
N ARG A 19 0.74 3.46 10.52
CA ARG A 19 -0.34 4.05 11.33
C ARG A 19 0.15 4.95 12.46
N LYS A 20 1.44 4.91 12.78
CA LYS A 20 1.98 5.78 13.82
C LYS A 20 3.34 6.34 13.46
N GLN A 21 3.71 7.42 14.15
CA GLN A 21 5.02 8.04 14.03
C GLN A 21 6.07 7.23 14.78
N VAL A 22 7.24 7.06 14.18
CA VAL A 22 8.38 6.37 14.78
C VAL A 22 9.67 7.10 14.42
N GLU A 23 10.59 7.16 15.37
CA GLU A 23 11.97 7.58 15.11
C GLU A 23 12.84 6.33 15.04
N GLN A 24 13.74 6.30 14.06
CA GLN A 24 14.59 5.13 13.84
C GLN A 24 15.99 5.55 13.47
N GLU A 25 16.96 4.92 14.13
CA GLU A 25 18.37 4.99 13.77
C GLU A 25 18.75 3.79 12.91
N ALA A 26 19.63 3.99 11.92
CA ALA A 26 20.28 2.89 11.22
C ALA A 26 21.74 3.24 10.94
N LYS A 27 22.58 2.27 11.14
CA LYS A 27 24.02 2.41 10.96
C LYS A 27 24.51 1.27 10.07
N PHE A 28 24.94 1.61 8.87
CA PHE A 28 25.48 0.65 7.94
C PHE A 28 27.00 0.79 7.93
N ILE A 29 27.69 -0.20 8.49
CA ILE A 29 29.15 -0.24 8.56
C ILE A 29 29.64 -1.55 7.97
N ARG A 30 30.55 -1.47 7.01
CA ARG A 30 31.26 -2.62 6.48
C ARG A 30 32.73 -2.30 6.32
N GLN A 31 33.58 -3.22 6.76
CA GLN A 31 35.01 -3.17 6.48
C GLN A 31 35.41 -4.51 5.88
N THR A 32 35.81 -4.49 4.62
CA THR A 32 36.28 -5.67 3.91
C THR A 32 37.56 -5.31 3.19
N GLY A 33 38.73 -5.70 3.73
CA GLY A 33 40.01 -5.69 3.06
C GLY A 33 40.38 -4.54 2.14
N GLY A 34 39.92 -3.31 2.41
CA GLY A 34 40.13 -2.14 1.59
C GLY A 34 39.32 -0.98 2.12
N ARG A 35 38.78 -0.16 1.22
CA ARG A 35 37.89 0.93 1.61
C ARG A 35 36.59 0.36 2.20
N GLY A 36 36.29 0.74 3.43
CA GLY A 36 35.07 0.32 4.10
C GLY A 36 33.84 1.09 3.63
N GLN A 37 32.72 0.83 4.30
CA GLN A 37 31.47 1.56 4.10
C GLN A 37 30.94 2.08 5.43
N TYR A 38 30.42 3.31 5.43
CA TYR A 38 29.86 3.94 6.60
C TYR A 38 28.71 4.86 6.22
N GLY A 39 27.50 4.55 6.66
CA GLY A 39 26.34 5.41 6.57
C GLY A 39 25.57 5.35 7.88
N HIS A 40 25.22 6.50 8.44
CA HIS A 40 24.55 6.57 9.74
C HIS A 40 23.50 7.66 9.70
N VAL A 41 22.24 7.27 9.95
CA VAL A 41 21.09 8.19 9.84
C VAL A 41 20.15 8.00 11.00
N TYR A 42 19.47 9.10 11.37
CA TYR A 42 18.30 9.11 12.22
C TYR A 42 17.15 9.69 11.40
N ILE A 43 16.09 8.93 11.26
CA ILE A 43 14.91 9.39 10.53
C ILE A 43 13.67 9.34 11.43
N ARG A 44 12.73 10.25 11.15
CA ARG A 44 11.38 10.20 11.70
C ARG A 44 10.44 9.88 10.55
N ILE A 45 9.66 8.84 10.70
CA ILE A 45 8.61 8.51 9.73
C ILE A 45 7.26 8.71 10.37
N GLU A 46 6.34 9.26 9.60
CA GLU A 46 4.98 9.52 10.08
C GLU A 46 3.96 9.29 8.97
N PRO A 47 2.75 8.83 9.33
CA PRO A 47 1.72 8.66 8.33
C PRO A 47 1.24 10.01 7.80
N GLN A 48 0.89 10.03 6.53
CA GLN A 48 0.23 11.16 5.89
C GLN A 48 -1.23 10.84 5.62
N GLU A 49 -2.02 11.86 5.31
CA GLU A 49 -3.40 11.67 4.89
C GLU A 49 -3.47 10.83 3.61
N PRO A 50 -4.51 9.99 3.44
CA PRO A 50 -4.65 9.15 2.26
C PRO A 50 -4.54 9.95 0.96
N GLY A 51 -3.72 9.47 0.05
CA GLY A 51 -3.51 10.08 -1.26
C GLY A 51 -2.44 11.16 -1.31
N MET A 52 -1.85 11.54 -0.18
CA MET A 52 -0.80 12.59 -0.14
C MET A 52 0.55 12.10 -0.66
N GLY A 53 0.74 10.79 -0.75
CA GLY A 53 1.97 10.21 -1.29
C GLY A 53 3.15 10.32 -0.35
N TYR A 54 4.35 10.43 -0.93
CA TYR A 54 5.59 10.49 -0.18
C TYR A 54 6.13 11.91 -0.10
N GLU A 55 6.62 12.29 1.08
CA GLU A 55 7.32 13.55 1.30
C GLU A 55 8.61 13.29 2.06
N PHE A 56 9.73 13.85 1.58
CA PHE A 56 11.01 13.79 2.26
C PHE A 56 11.39 15.16 2.77
N ILE A 57 11.75 15.25 4.05
CA ILE A 57 12.19 16.50 4.67
C ILE A 57 13.61 16.34 5.17
N ASN A 58 14.46 17.30 4.81
CA ASN A 58 15.82 17.40 5.30
C ASN A 58 15.89 18.41 6.44
N GLU A 59 16.15 17.93 7.65
CA GLU A 59 16.38 18.76 8.83
C GLU A 59 17.84 18.68 9.33
N ILE A 60 18.76 18.22 8.49
CA ILE A 60 20.17 18.12 8.86
C ILE A 60 20.76 19.50 9.12
N LYS A 61 21.46 19.64 10.23
CA LYS A 61 22.15 20.87 10.66
C LYS A 61 23.60 20.58 10.92
N GLY A 62 24.44 21.60 10.73
CA GLY A 62 25.85 21.54 11.08
C GLY A 62 26.70 20.58 10.27
N GLY A 63 26.20 20.12 9.11
CA GLY A 63 26.98 19.24 8.24
C GLY A 63 27.25 17.86 8.80
N VAL A 64 26.43 17.39 9.76
CA VAL A 64 26.59 16.04 10.36
C VAL A 64 26.45 14.92 9.32
N ILE A 65 25.71 15.20 8.25
CA ILE A 65 25.71 14.40 7.02
C ILE A 65 26.04 15.36 5.89
N PRO A 66 27.08 15.11 5.09
CA PRO A 66 27.38 15.94 3.93
C PRO A 66 26.20 16.05 2.97
N LYS A 67 25.98 17.24 2.45
CA LYS A 67 24.83 17.55 1.56
C LYS A 67 24.72 16.58 0.38
N GLU A 68 25.85 16.15 -0.15
CA GLU A 68 25.92 15.23 -1.30
C GLU A 68 25.34 13.85 -1.01
N PHE A 69 25.25 13.44 0.26
CA PHE A 69 24.73 12.13 0.66
C PHE A 69 23.25 12.16 1.05
N ILE A 70 22.67 13.34 1.23
CA ILE A 70 21.26 13.46 1.63
C ILE A 70 20.31 12.93 0.56
N PRO A 71 20.48 13.24 -0.75
CA PRO A 71 19.65 12.62 -1.77
C PRO A 71 19.74 11.09 -1.82
N ALA A 72 20.89 10.52 -1.42
CA ALA A 72 21.05 9.07 -1.37
C ALA A 72 20.17 8.45 -0.29
N VAL A 73 20.05 9.09 0.87
CA VAL A 73 19.14 8.64 1.94
C VAL A 73 17.70 8.63 1.44
N ASP A 74 17.26 9.68 0.79
CA ASP A 74 15.93 9.78 0.19
C ASP A 74 15.67 8.64 -0.80
N LYS A 75 16.60 8.39 -1.70
CA LYS A 75 16.52 7.29 -2.67
C LYS A 75 16.44 5.92 -2.00
N GLY A 76 17.20 5.73 -0.92
CA GLY A 76 17.17 4.49 -0.15
C GLY A 76 15.81 4.26 0.50
N ILE A 77 15.22 5.28 1.08
CA ILE A 77 13.88 5.23 1.66
C ILE A 77 12.85 4.88 0.58
N GLN A 78 12.87 5.58 -0.54
CA GLN A 78 11.93 5.32 -1.65
C GLN A 78 12.08 3.92 -2.22
N GLY A 79 13.30 3.41 -2.35
CA GLY A 79 13.56 2.05 -2.82
C GLY A 79 12.95 1.01 -1.89
N GLN A 80 13.07 1.21 -0.58
CA GLN A 80 12.45 0.30 0.39
C GLN A 80 10.93 0.41 0.38
N MET A 81 10.39 1.62 0.23
CA MET A 81 8.96 1.82 0.10
C MET A 81 8.38 1.05 -1.10
N ALA A 82 9.08 1.07 -2.23
CA ALA A 82 8.64 0.34 -3.42
C ALA A 82 8.58 -1.18 -3.20
N ASN A 83 9.43 -1.71 -2.32
CA ASN A 83 9.50 -3.14 -2.02
C ASN A 83 8.57 -3.58 -0.88
N GLY A 84 7.96 -2.64 -0.17
CA GLY A 84 7.14 -2.93 1.00
C GLY A 84 7.94 -3.39 2.21
N VAL A 85 7.27 -3.60 3.32
CA VAL A 85 7.90 -4.07 4.57
C VAL A 85 7.20 -5.29 5.16
N ILE A 86 5.94 -5.56 4.82
CA ILE A 86 5.19 -6.72 5.35
C ILE A 86 4.73 -7.69 4.28
N THR A 87 4.31 -7.22 3.12
CA THR A 87 3.70 -8.06 2.07
C THR A 87 4.43 -7.98 0.72
N GLY A 88 5.35 -7.05 0.57
CA GLY A 88 6.02 -6.79 -0.70
C GLY A 88 5.31 -5.79 -1.59
N PHE A 89 4.13 -5.30 -1.22
CA PHE A 89 3.44 -4.26 -1.95
C PHE A 89 3.96 -2.88 -1.55
N PRO A 90 3.91 -1.88 -2.45
CA PRO A 90 4.48 -0.56 -2.16
C PRO A 90 3.85 0.10 -0.93
N VAL A 91 4.70 0.77 -0.13
CA VAL A 91 4.25 1.61 0.98
C VAL A 91 3.87 2.98 0.42
N VAL A 92 2.75 3.53 0.87
CA VAL A 92 2.25 4.84 0.44
C VAL A 92 1.94 5.73 1.65
N ASP A 93 1.82 7.03 1.38
CA ASP A 93 1.33 8.03 2.34
C ASP A 93 2.19 8.12 3.60
N VAL A 94 3.49 8.35 3.38
CA VAL A 94 4.49 8.47 4.43
C VAL A 94 5.29 9.76 4.25
N LYS A 95 5.54 10.44 5.36
CA LYS A 95 6.46 11.55 5.45
C LYS A 95 7.70 11.09 6.20
N ALA A 96 8.87 11.23 5.59
CA ALA A 96 10.14 10.87 6.20
C ALA A 96 10.99 12.12 6.42
N THR A 97 11.46 12.31 7.63
CA THR A 97 12.34 13.43 8.00
C THR A 97 13.68 12.89 8.42
N LEU A 98 14.73 13.30 7.71
CA LEU A 98 16.11 13.01 8.08
C LEU A 98 16.60 14.13 8.99
N TYR A 99 16.86 13.83 10.25
CA TYR A 99 17.15 14.88 11.23
C TYR A 99 18.51 14.79 11.90
N ASP A 100 19.19 13.65 11.81
CA ASP A 100 20.53 13.49 12.41
C ASP A 100 21.27 12.33 11.73
N GLY A 101 22.54 12.20 12.08
CA GLY A 101 23.39 11.12 11.60
C GLY A 101 24.85 11.45 11.84
N SER A 102 25.74 10.70 11.21
CA SER A 102 27.16 10.95 11.21
C SER A 102 27.80 10.39 9.95
N PHE A 103 29.00 10.82 9.65
CA PHE A 103 29.75 10.33 8.50
C PHE A 103 31.19 10.04 8.87
N HIS A 104 31.85 9.29 8.02
CA HIS A 104 33.27 8.99 8.14
C HIS A 104 33.98 9.51 6.89
N ASP A 105 35.06 10.26 7.07
CA ASP A 105 35.76 10.97 5.98
C ASP A 105 36.18 10.07 4.82
N VAL A 106 36.54 8.82 5.10
CA VAL A 106 37.05 7.88 4.09
C VAL A 106 35.97 6.91 3.62
N ASP A 107 35.18 6.36 4.54
CA ASP A 107 34.30 5.23 4.27
C ASP A 107 32.88 5.61 3.91
N SER A 108 32.49 6.87 4.06
CA SER A 108 31.16 7.32 3.66
C SER A 108 31.05 7.49 2.15
N SER A 109 29.89 7.13 1.62
CA SER A 109 29.57 7.19 0.19
C SER A 109 28.08 7.30 -0.02
N GLU A 110 27.67 7.64 -1.23
CA GLU A 110 26.25 7.63 -1.60
C GLU A 110 25.63 6.25 -1.41
N VAL A 111 26.36 5.20 -1.78
CA VAL A 111 25.86 3.81 -1.62
C VAL A 111 25.63 3.49 -0.16
N ALA A 112 26.56 3.83 0.73
CA ALA A 112 26.43 3.56 2.17
C ALA A 112 25.23 4.28 2.78
N PHE A 113 25.00 5.55 2.40
CA PHE A 113 23.85 6.31 2.90
C PHE A 113 22.53 5.86 2.29
N ARG A 114 22.53 5.39 1.05
CA ARG A 114 21.33 4.79 0.45
C ARG A 114 20.92 3.52 1.20
N VAL A 115 21.88 2.66 1.51
CA VAL A 115 21.64 1.45 2.30
C VAL A 115 21.15 1.80 3.70
N ALA A 116 21.80 2.77 4.37
CA ALA A 116 21.39 3.22 5.70
C ALA A 116 19.96 3.75 5.70
N GLY A 117 19.59 4.55 4.69
CA GLY A 117 18.22 5.05 4.53
C GLY A 117 17.20 3.93 4.35
N SER A 118 17.52 2.96 3.51
CA SER A 118 16.68 1.79 3.27
C SER A 118 16.47 0.98 4.56
N MET A 119 17.55 0.73 5.30
CA MET A 119 17.50 0.00 6.59
C MET A 119 16.66 0.74 7.61
N ALA A 120 16.88 2.04 7.76
CA ALA A 120 16.15 2.87 8.71
C ALA A 120 14.65 2.87 8.43
N PHE A 121 14.28 2.99 7.16
CA PHE A 121 12.87 2.94 6.79
C PHE A 121 12.24 1.60 7.10
N LYS A 122 12.89 0.51 6.71
CA LYS A 122 12.36 -0.84 6.94
C LYS A 122 12.17 -1.12 8.42
N GLU A 123 13.19 -0.87 9.23
CA GLU A 123 13.15 -1.10 10.67
C GLU A 123 12.10 -0.21 11.35
N GLY A 124 12.04 1.06 10.98
CA GLY A 124 11.09 2.01 11.52
C GLY A 124 9.66 1.69 11.13
N ALA A 125 9.42 1.36 9.87
CA ALA A 125 8.09 1.02 9.38
C ALA A 125 7.51 -0.22 10.06
N LEU A 126 8.35 -1.23 10.34
CA LEU A 126 7.92 -2.42 11.08
C LEU A 126 7.44 -2.10 12.50
N LYS A 127 7.95 -1.00 13.10
CA LYS A 127 7.55 -0.53 14.43
C LYS A 127 6.40 0.46 14.39
N ALA A 128 5.98 0.88 13.19
CA ALA A 128 5.00 1.96 12.99
C ALA A 128 3.59 1.44 12.70
N ASN A 129 3.24 0.25 13.16
CA ASN A 129 1.96 -0.40 12.89
C ASN A 129 1.68 -0.48 11.39
N PRO A 130 2.51 -1.18 10.61
CA PRO A 130 2.27 -1.30 9.18
C PRO A 130 1.02 -2.12 8.90
N VAL A 131 0.24 -1.68 7.91
CA VAL A 131 -1.00 -2.35 7.52
C VAL A 131 -1.07 -2.53 6.02
N LEU A 132 -1.82 -3.55 5.59
CA LEU A 132 -2.13 -3.77 4.19
C LEU A 132 -3.37 -2.98 3.81
N LEU A 133 -3.31 -2.27 2.69
CA LEU A 133 -4.44 -1.56 2.11
C LEU A 133 -4.93 -2.31 0.88
N GLU A 134 -6.25 -2.45 0.77
CA GLU A 134 -6.88 -3.03 -0.40
C GLU A 134 -7.68 -1.98 -1.18
N PRO A 135 -7.71 -2.07 -2.51
CA PRO A 135 -8.57 -1.18 -3.29
C PRO A 135 -10.03 -1.52 -3.07
N VAL A 136 -10.83 -0.49 -2.85
CA VAL A 136 -12.27 -0.58 -2.69
C VAL A 136 -12.92 0.09 -3.91
N MET A 137 -13.88 -0.62 -4.50
CA MET A 137 -14.54 -0.18 -5.71
C MET A 137 -15.90 0.40 -5.41
N LYS A 138 -16.25 1.44 -6.14
CA LYS A 138 -17.61 1.97 -6.17
C LYS A 138 -18.38 1.18 -7.22
N VAL A 139 -19.37 0.43 -6.76
CA VAL A 139 -20.19 -0.45 -7.60
C VAL A 139 -21.60 0.10 -7.68
N GLU A 140 -22.11 0.21 -8.88
CA GLU A 140 -23.50 0.63 -9.12
C GLU A 140 -24.18 -0.44 -9.96
N VAL A 141 -25.26 -1.00 -9.43
CA VAL A 141 -26.04 -2.06 -10.11
C VAL A 141 -27.40 -1.50 -10.45
N VAL A 142 -27.81 -1.68 -11.70
CA VAL A 142 -29.17 -1.38 -12.15
C VAL A 142 -29.88 -2.71 -12.38
N THR A 143 -30.97 -2.95 -11.63
CA THR A 143 -31.66 -4.24 -11.64
C THR A 143 -33.18 -4.04 -11.58
N PRO A 144 -33.97 -4.93 -12.21
CA PRO A 144 -35.38 -4.99 -11.91
C PRO A 144 -35.62 -5.23 -10.42
N GLU A 145 -36.69 -4.67 -9.89
CA GLU A 145 -37.04 -4.73 -8.48
C GLU A 145 -37.09 -6.17 -7.93
N ASP A 146 -37.56 -7.11 -8.77
CA ASP A 146 -37.69 -8.52 -8.37
C ASP A 146 -36.36 -9.17 -7.93
N TYR A 147 -35.25 -8.66 -8.43
CA TYR A 147 -33.92 -9.21 -8.10
C TYR A 147 -33.15 -8.40 -7.07
N MET A 148 -33.74 -7.29 -6.58
CA MET A 148 -33.05 -6.38 -5.66
C MET A 148 -32.56 -7.08 -4.39
N GLY A 149 -33.37 -7.97 -3.81
CA GLY A 149 -33.00 -8.72 -2.62
C GLY A 149 -31.80 -9.64 -2.84
N ASP A 150 -31.78 -10.31 -3.98
CA ASP A 150 -30.66 -11.20 -4.34
C ASP A 150 -29.38 -10.42 -4.61
N VAL A 151 -29.47 -9.29 -5.28
CA VAL A 151 -28.33 -8.41 -5.54
C VAL A 151 -27.76 -7.86 -4.24
N ASN A 152 -28.61 -7.37 -3.35
CA ASN A 152 -28.18 -6.87 -2.03
C ASN A 152 -27.51 -7.97 -1.21
N GLY A 153 -28.08 -9.16 -1.17
CA GLY A 153 -27.54 -10.29 -0.43
C GLY A 153 -26.18 -10.71 -0.95
N ASP A 154 -26.00 -10.71 -2.27
CA ASP A 154 -24.73 -11.06 -2.89
C ASP A 154 -23.66 -10.01 -2.60
N LEU A 155 -23.99 -8.73 -2.71
CA LEU A 155 -23.04 -7.65 -2.38
C LEU A 155 -22.60 -7.71 -0.92
N ASN A 156 -23.53 -8.05 -0.01
CA ASN A 156 -23.18 -8.25 1.40
C ASN A 156 -22.20 -9.41 1.61
N ARG A 157 -22.39 -10.52 0.89
CA ARG A 157 -21.46 -11.65 0.95
C ARG A 157 -20.07 -11.29 0.44
N ARG A 158 -19.97 -10.30 -0.45
CA ARG A 158 -18.71 -9.78 -1.00
C ARG A 158 -18.09 -8.68 -0.15
N ARG A 159 -18.46 -8.59 1.11
CA ARG A 159 -18.02 -7.54 2.05
C ARG A 159 -18.38 -6.13 1.57
N GLY A 160 -19.44 -6.03 0.77
CA GLY A 160 -19.93 -4.76 0.28
C GLY A 160 -20.68 -3.98 1.35
N ILE A 161 -20.52 -2.66 1.31
CA ILE A 161 -21.24 -1.73 2.18
C ILE A 161 -22.19 -0.91 1.30
N LEU A 162 -23.49 -1.08 1.53
CA LEU A 162 -24.50 -0.37 0.76
C LEU A 162 -24.43 1.14 1.07
N GLN A 163 -24.40 1.95 0.02
CA GLN A 163 -24.33 3.42 0.13
C GLN A 163 -25.66 4.08 -0.14
N GLY A 164 -26.53 3.44 -0.89
CA GLY A 164 -27.83 4.00 -1.22
C GLY A 164 -28.53 3.22 -2.29
N MET A 165 -29.81 3.54 -2.45
CA MET A 165 -30.67 2.97 -3.50
C MET A 165 -31.53 4.08 -4.09
N ASP A 166 -31.71 4.03 -5.40
CA ASP A 166 -32.54 4.97 -6.12
C ASP A 166 -33.43 4.24 -7.13
N ASN A 167 -34.40 4.97 -7.66
CA ASN A 167 -35.24 4.50 -8.76
C ASN A 167 -34.74 5.11 -10.07
N SER A 168 -34.81 4.32 -11.14
CA SER A 168 -34.58 4.81 -12.50
C SER A 168 -35.60 4.23 -13.46
N PRO A 169 -35.71 4.79 -14.67
CA PRO A 169 -36.59 4.19 -15.70
C PRO A 169 -36.24 2.75 -16.03
N ALA A 170 -34.97 2.39 -15.84
CA ALA A 170 -34.48 1.03 -16.11
C ALA A 170 -34.62 0.06 -14.93
N GLY A 171 -35.09 0.53 -13.76
CA GLY A 171 -35.26 -0.28 -12.57
C GLY A 171 -34.70 0.35 -11.30
N LYS A 172 -34.26 -0.48 -10.38
CA LYS A 172 -33.63 -0.03 -9.12
C LYS A 172 -32.14 0.13 -9.30
N ILE A 173 -31.60 1.22 -8.74
CA ILE A 173 -30.16 1.47 -8.70
C ILE A 173 -29.67 1.16 -7.29
N ILE A 174 -28.67 0.29 -7.18
CA ILE A 174 -28.04 -0.06 -5.91
C ILE A 174 -26.59 0.40 -5.97
N ARG A 175 -26.17 1.20 -4.98
CA ARG A 175 -24.79 1.68 -4.85
C ARG A 175 -24.13 1.03 -3.66
N ALA A 176 -22.93 0.53 -3.85
CA ALA A 176 -22.17 -0.11 -2.79
C ALA A 176 -20.67 0.15 -2.96
N GLU A 177 -19.96 0.11 -1.85
CA GLU A 177 -18.50 0.03 -1.83
C GLU A 177 -18.11 -1.43 -1.59
N VAL A 178 -17.33 -2.02 -2.50
CA VAL A 178 -16.96 -3.44 -2.44
C VAL A 178 -15.46 -3.59 -2.68
N PRO A 179 -14.74 -4.35 -1.84
CA PRO A 179 -13.34 -4.63 -2.12
C PRO A 179 -13.14 -5.30 -3.47
N LEU A 180 -12.16 -4.84 -4.23
CA LEU A 180 -11.88 -5.40 -5.56
C LEU A 180 -11.63 -6.92 -5.49
N ALA A 181 -10.97 -7.39 -4.43
CA ALA A 181 -10.69 -8.81 -4.22
C ALA A 181 -11.94 -9.67 -4.21
N GLU A 182 -13.09 -9.10 -3.87
CA GLU A 182 -14.37 -9.81 -3.79
C GLU A 182 -15.19 -9.72 -5.09
N MET A 183 -14.70 -8.99 -6.09
CA MET A 183 -15.46 -8.73 -7.32
C MET A 183 -15.15 -9.70 -8.46
N PHE A 184 -14.28 -10.68 -8.24
CA PHE A 184 -13.99 -11.68 -9.28
C PHE A 184 -15.24 -12.47 -9.64
N GLY A 185 -15.47 -12.61 -10.93
CA GLY A 185 -16.63 -13.36 -11.44
C GLY A 185 -17.98 -12.66 -11.25
N TYR A 186 -17.99 -11.39 -10.82
CA TYR A 186 -19.24 -10.69 -10.53
C TYR A 186 -20.15 -10.56 -11.76
N ALA A 187 -19.58 -10.23 -12.91
CA ALA A 187 -20.37 -10.08 -14.14
C ALA A 187 -21.17 -11.32 -14.47
N THR A 188 -20.52 -12.48 -14.40
CA THR A 188 -21.16 -13.78 -14.66
C THR A 188 -22.21 -14.11 -13.60
N HIS A 189 -21.87 -13.89 -12.33
CA HIS A 189 -22.77 -14.18 -11.22
C HIS A 189 -24.00 -13.28 -11.26
N LEU A 190 -23.82 -11.98 -11.50
CA LEU A 190 -24.93 -11.03 -11.63
C LEU A 190 -25.89 -11.43 -12.77
N ARG A 191 -25.31 -11.76 -13.92
CA ARG A 191 -26.09 -12.18 -15.08
C ARG A 191 -26.90 -13.45 -14.81
N SER A 192 -26.27 -14.42 -14.16
CA SER A 192 -26.93 -15.68 -13.77
C SER A 192 -28.06 -15.44 -12.76
N MET A 193 -27.80 -14.62 -11.74
CA MET A 193 -28.74 -14.32 -10.66
C MET A 193 -29.94 -13.52 -11.14
N THR A 194 -29.79 -12.68 -12.16
CA THR A 194 -30.83 -11.79 -12.66
C THR A 194 -31.34 -12.16 -14.06
N GLN A 195 -31.00 -13.34 -14.54
CA GLN A 195 -31.37 -13.81 -15.89
C GLN A 195 -30.95 -12.82 -16.99
N GLY A 196 -29.79 -12.22 -16.84
CA GLY A 196 -29.25 -11.27 -17.80
C GLY A 196 -29.89 -9.87 -17.77
N ARG A 197 -30.75 -9.60 -16.79
CA ARG A 197 -31.55 -8.36 -16.77
C ARG A 197 -30.92 -7.22 -15.99
N ALA A 198 -29.89 -7.47 -15.19
CA ALA A 198 -29.15 -6.44 -14.47
C ALA A 198 -27.85 -6.07 -15.17
N THR A 199 -27.45 -4.83 -14.99
CA THR A 199 -26.13 -4.32 -15.45
C THR A 199 -25.43 -3.65 -14.27
N TYR A 200 -24.09 -3.52 -14.36
CA TYR A 200 -23.35 -2.83 -13.33
C TYR A 200 -22.19 -2.04 -13.91
N THR A 201 -21.76 -1.03 -13.15
CA THR A 201 -20.51 -0.32 -13.37
C THR A 201 -19.66 -0.43 -12.13
N MET A 202 -18.34 -0.39 -12.31
CA MET A 202 -17.40 -0.49 -11.22
C MET A 202 -16.23 0.46 -11.51
N GLU A 203 -15.89 1.31 -10.53
CA GLU A 203 -14.75 2.21 -10.62
C GLU A 203 -14.00 2.25 -9.29
N PHE A 204 -12.72 2.58 -9.35
CA PHE A 204 -11.92 2.72 -8.14
C PHE A 204 -12.44 3.87 -7.29
N GLU A 205 -12.57 3.65 -5.98
CA GLU A 205 -12.97 4.67 -5.03
C GLU A 205 -11.81 5.08 -4.12
N LYS A 206 -11.25 4.14 -3.38
CA LYS A 206 -10.25 4.42 -2.36
C LYS A 206 -9.49 3.16 -1.96
N TYR A 207 -8.41 3.34 -1.19
CA TYR A 207 -7.78 2.26 -0.45
C TYR A 207 -8.32 2.23 0.98
N SER A 208 -8.57 1.04 1.49
CA SER A 208 -8.97 0.80 2.88
C SER A 208 -8.17 -0.35 3.47
N GLU A 209 -8.06 -0.38 4.80
CA GLU A 209 -7.35 -1.45 5.48
C GLU A 209 -7.99 -2.80 5.18
N ALA A 210 -7.18 -3.75 4.74
CA ALA A 210 -7.62 -5.13 4.46
C ALA A 210 -7.83 -5.89 5.76
N PRO A 211 -8.70 -6.93 5.77
CA PRO A 211 -8.86 -7.80 6.93
C PRO A 211 -7.54 -8.46 7.31
N LYS A 212 -7.33 -8.69 8.61
CA LYS A 212 -6.12 -9.32 9.14
C LYS A 212 -5.80 -10.65 8.47
N LYS A 213 -6.78 -11.48 8.22
CA LYS A 213 -6.62 -12.77 7.54
C LYS A 213 -5.98 -12.60 6.16
N GLN A 214 -6.40 -11.59 5.43
CA GLN A 214 -5.89 -11.31 4.09
C GLN A 214 -4.45 -10.80 4.16
N ALA A 215 -4.17 -9.91 5.11
CA ALA A 215 -2.82 -9.40 5.34
C ALA A 215 -1.86 -10.53 5.75
N GLU A 216 -2.29 -11.42 6.63
CA GLU A 216 -1.50 -12.58 7.05
C GLU A 216 -1.21 -13.53 5.89
N ALA A 217 -2.19 -13.79 5.04
CA ALA A 217 -2.03 -14.66 3.88
C ALA A 217 -1.03 -14.12 2.86
N LEU A 218 -0.85 -12.81 2.78
CA LEU A 218 0.06 -12.14 1.85
C LEU A 218 1.39 -11.75 2.50
N SER A 219 1.54 -11.96 3.81
CA SER A 219 2.74 -11.56 4.54
C SER A 219 3.97 -12.36 4.11
N VAL A 220 5.08 -11.64 3.87
CA VAL A 220 6.38 -12.24 3.56
C VAL A 220 7.24 -12.39 4.82
N THR A 221 6.77 -11.86 5.96
CA THR A 221 7.50 -11.91 7.24
C THR A 221 7.04 -13.04 8.16
N GLY A 222 6.06 -13.82 7.73
CA GLY A 222 5.48 -14.88 8.53
C GLY A 222 6.03 -16.26 8.19
N ASN A 223 7.22 -16.55 8.67
CA ASN A 223 7.72 -17.91 8.93
C ASN A 223 8.81 -17.85 9.97
#